data_8b9e3405466f6cd701fac646d4252550
#
_entry.id   8b9e3405466f6cd701fac646d4252550
#
_cell.length_a   1.000
_cell.length_b   1.000
_cell.length_c   1.000
_cell.angle_alpha   90.00
_cell.angle_beta   90.00
_cell.angle_gamma   90.00
#
_symmetry.space_group_name_H-M   'P 1'
#
loop_
_entity.id
_entity.type
_entity.pdbx_description
1 polymer ?
#
loop_
_entity_poly.entity_id
_entity_poly.type
_entity_poly.pdbx_seq_one_letter_code
_entity_poly.pdbx_strand_id
1 'polypeptide(L)'
;MRSRLLALLLVPIAFMLMGGAMPIPLKDPDPIAVPTGFSVDQVSKAIKLAVASRTGWIVTKDVPGLFEATLNVRQHMLKVNIPYSASTVAINYVDSQNLDYGERKGVKVIHPKWVNWTRNLATDIQRELNVLSVK
;
A
#
# COMPACT_ATOMS: atom_id res chain seq x y z
N MET A 1 -38.71 -1.91 -30.86
CA MET A 1 -37.56 -2.81 -30.95
C MET A 1 -36.23 -2.06 -31.02
N ARG A 2 -36.10 -1.07 -31.85
CA ARG A 2 -34.85 -0.30 -31.98
C ARG A 2 -34.45 0.43 -30.70
N SER A 3 -35.43 0.94 -29.96
CA SER A 3 -35.18 1.63 -28.69
C SER A 3 -34.63 0.70 -27.60
N ARG A 4 -34.99 -0.57 -27.66
CA ARG A 4 -34.48 -1.56 -26.68
C ARG A 4 -33.00 -1.88 -26.90
N LEU A 5 -32.57 -1.92 -28.15
CA LEU A 5 -31.17 -2.13 -28.51
C LEU A 5 -30.29 -0.96 -28.06
N LEU A 6 -30.79 0.26 -28.24
CA LEU A 6 -30.10 1.47 -27.82
C LEU A 6 -29.96 1.52 -26.29
N ALA A 7 -31.00 1.15 -25.56
CA ALA A 7 -30.95 1.10 -24.11
C ALA A 7 -29.90 0.09 -23.58
N LEU A 8 -29.79 -1.06 -24.24
CA LEU A 8 -28.80 -2.09 -23.88
C LEU A 8 -27.38 -1.63 -24.14
N LEU A 9 -27.15 -0.82 -25.17
CA LEU A 9 -25.82 -0.27 -25.45
C LEU A 9 -25.44 0.85 -24.49
N LEU A 10 -26.40 1.63 -24.01
CA LEU A 10 -26.15 2.73 -23.08
C LEU A 10 -25.80 2.26 -21.68
N VAL A 11 -26.38 1.15 -21.22
CA VAL A 11 -26.12 0.63 -19.87
C VAL A 11 -24.65 0.26 -19.67
N PRO A 12 -23.98 -0.50 -20.56
CA PRO A 12 -22.56 -0.78 -20.40
C PRO A 12 -21.69 0.48 -20.43
N ILE A 13 -22.02 1.45 -21.27
CA ILE A 13 -21.27 2.70 -21.36
C ILE A 13 -21.42 3.50 -20.07
N ALA A 14 -22.63 3.62 -19.53
CA ALA A 14 -22.87 4.31 -18.27
C ALA A 14 -22.11 3.66 -17.12
N PHE A 15 -22.09 2.34 -17.08
CA PHE A 15 -21.34 1.60 -16.07
C PHE A 15 -19.83 1.86 -16.18
N MET A 16 -19.28 1.91 -17.40
CA MET A 16 -17.87 2.21 -17.62
C MET A 16 -17.50 3.64 -17.17
N LEU A 17 -18.39 4.60 -17.40
CA LEU A 17 -18.19 5.98 -16.98
C LEU A 17 -18.23 6.13 -15.46
N MET A 18 -19.00 5.30 -14.78
CA MET A 18 -19.11 5.28 -13.32
C MET A 18 -18.07 4.36 -12.66
N GLY A 19 -17.49 3.46 -13.44
CA GLY A 19 -16.46 2.56 -12.94
C GLY A 19 -15.20 3.30 -12.59
N GLY A 20 -14.59 2.98 -11.45
CA GLY A 20 -13.32 3.52 -11.05
C GLY A 20 -12.17 3.03 -11.93
N ALA A 21 -10.96 3.30 -11.52
CA ALA A 21 -9.77 2.86 -12.21
C ALA A 21 -9.75 1.32 -12.34
N MET A 22 -9.23 0.83 -13.45
CA MET A 22 -9.06 -0.60 -13.66
C MET A 22 -8.05 -1.16 -12.67
N PRO A 23 -8.33 -2.33 -12.08
CA PRO A 23 -7.32 -3.02 -11.27
C PRO A 23 -6.06 -3.28 -12.07
N ILE A 24 -4.94 -3.24 -11.38
CA ILE A 24 -3.60 -3.47 -11.94
C ILE A 24 -2.97 -4.68 -11.27
N PRO A 25 -1.96 -5.31 -11.89
CA PRO A 25 -1.22 -6.38 -11.23
C PRO A 25 -0.68 -5.94 -9.87
N LEU A 26 -0.87 -6.78 -8.86
CA LEU A 26 -0.33 -6.53 -7.53
C LEU A 26 1.17 -6.82 -7.53
N LYS A 27 1.94 -5.79 -7.20
CA LYS A 27 3.38 -5.91 -7.03
C LYS A 27 3.78 -5.16 -5.77
N ASP A 28 4.49 -5.82 -4.87
CA ASP A 28 5.03 -5.16 -3.70
C ASP A 28 6.08 -4.13 -4.13
N PRO A 29 6.19 -2.99 -3.42
CA PRO A 29 7.23 -2.01 -3.70
C PRO A 29 8.62 -2.61 -3.57
N ASP A 30 9.59 -2.02 -4.26
CA ASP A 30 10.99 -2.41 -4.09
C ASP A 30 11.44 -2.16 -2.65
N PRO A 31 12.29 -3.02 -2.08
CA PRO A 31 12.81 -2.79 -0.74
C PRO A 31 13.57 -1.47 -0.62
N ILE A 32 13.50 -0.87 0.56
CA ILE A 32 14.22 0.36 0.89
C ILE A 32 15.58 -0.03 1.47
N ALA A 33 16.65 0.51 0.89
CA ALA A 33 17.99 0.34 1.43
C ALA A 33 18.17 1.23 2.66
N VAL A 34 18.65 0.66 3.76
CA VAL A 34 18.96 1.40 4.97
C VAL A 34 20.42 1.91 4.88
N PRO A 35 20.69 3.17 5.23
CA PRO A 35 22.07 3.67 5.24
C PRO A 35 22.97 2.81 6.15
N THR A 36 24.23 2.66 5.75
CA THR A 36 25.21 1.90 6.50
C THR A 36 25.39 2.47 7.91
N GLY A 37 25.52 1.58 8.88
CA GLY A 37 25.77 1.98 10.28
C GLY A 37 24.52 2.06 11.15
N PHE A 38 23.35 1.80 10.61
CA PHE A 38 22.12 1.77 11.40
C PHE A 38 22.04 0.49 12.22
N SER A 39 21.55 0.62 13.45
CA SER A 39 21.10 -0.53 14.23
C SER A 39 19.67 -0.91 13.86
N VAL A 40 19.30 -2.15 14.17
CA VAL A 40 17.91 -2.61 13.98
C VAL A 40 16.94 -1.73 14.77
N ASP A 41 17.32 -1.31 15.98
CA ASP A 41 16.48 -0.44 16.81
C ASP A 41 16.24 0.92 16.16
N GLN A 42 17.26 1.50 15.53
CA GLN A 42 17.10 2.75 14.79
C GLN A 42 16.16 2.60 13.60
N VAL A 43 16.26 1.48 12.89
CA VAL A 43 15.35 1.19 11.76
C VAL A 43 13.92 1.03 12.29
N SER A 44 13.73 0.28 13.37
CA SER A 44 12.42 0.12 14.03
C SER A 44 11.82 1.49 14.39
N LYS A 45 12.60 2.37 14.99
CA LYS A 45 12.16 3.71 15.37
C LYS A 45 11.74 4.53 14.14
N ALA A 46 12.51 4.47 13.06
CA ALA A 46 12.19 5.18 11.83
C ALA A 46 10.84 4.72 11.25
N ILE A 47 10.60 3.41 11.24
CA ILE A 47 9.34 2.86 10.75
C ILE A 47 8.16 3.33 11.60
N LYS A 48 8.29 3.27 12.93
CA LYS A 48 7.23 3.72 13.84
C LYS A 48 6.89 5.19 13.62
N LEU A 49 7.89 6.04 13.50
CA LEU A 49 7.70 7.46 13.25
C LEU A 49 7.03 7.71 11.91
N ALA A 50 7.44 6.98 10.88
CA ALA A 50 6.84 7.10 9.55
C ALA A 50 5.36 6.71 9.55
N VAL A 51 5.01 5.58 10.14
CA VAL A 51 3.62 5.12 10.24
C VAL A 51 2.79 6.15 11.00
N ALA A 52 3.30 6.66 12.13
CA ALA A 52 2.58 7.63 12.94
C ALA A 52 2.44 9.01 12.28
N SER A 53 3.29 9.34 11.31
CA SER A 53 3.32 10.67 10.71
C SER A 53 2.18 10.95 9.73
N ARG A 54 1.52 9.91 9.24
CA ARG A 54 0.46 10.07 8.23
C ARG A 54 -0.86 9.54 8.75
N THR A 55 -1.88 10.39 8.68
CA THR A 55 -3.24 10.05 9.12
C THR A 55 -3.75 8.81 8.41
N GLY A 56 -4.36 7.92 9.16
CA GLY A 56 -4.98 6.71 8.65
C GLY A 56 -4.14 5.45 8.84
N TRP A 57 -2.82 5.58 8.90
CA TRP A 57 -1.93 4.45 9.19
C TRP A 57 -1.76 4.23 10.69
N ILE A 58 -1.85 2.99 11.12
CA ILE A 58 -1.56 2.58 12.51
C ILE A 58 -0.75 1.29 12.50
N VAL A 59 0.11 1.13 13.50
CA VAL A 59 0.79 -0.15 13.72
C VAL A 59 -0.20 -1.10 14.37
N THR A 60 -0.43 -2.24 13.74
CA THR A 60 -1.35 -3.28 14.22
C THR A 60 -0.63 -4.51 14.75
N LYS A 61 0.68 -4.62 14.53
CA LYS A 61 1.51 -5.68 15.09
C LYS A 61 2.95 -5.20 15.14
N ASP A 62 3.62 -5.47 16.25
CA ASP A 62 5.01 -5.08 16.49
C ASP A 62 5.74 -6.24 17.14
N VAL A 63 6.51 -6.95 16.35
CA VAL A 63 7.37 -8.04 16.81
C VAL A 63 8.79 -7.82 16.27
N PRO A 64 9.83 -8.40 16.87
CA PRO A 64 11.18 -8.20 16.37
C PRO A 64 11.32 -8.49 14.89
N GLY A 65 11.82 -7.51 14.13
CA GLY A 65 12.05 -7.64 12.69
C GLY A 65 10.81 -7.48 11.81
N LEU A 66 9.63 -7.21 12.38
CA LEU A 66 8.41 -7.14 11.59
C LEU A 66 7.37 -6.23 12.23
N PHE A 67 6.92 -5.23 11.48
CA PHE A 67 5.69 -4.50 11.77
C PHE A 67 4.57 -4.96 10.85
N GLU A 68 3.36 -4.96 11.35
CA GLU A 68 2.17 -4.93 10.53
C GLU A 68 1.57 -3.55 10.68
N ALA A 69 1.19 -2.93 9.57
CA ALA A 69 0.56 -1.62 9.58
C ALA A 69 -0.75 -1.70 8.80
N THR A 70 -1.75 -1.01 9.30
CA THR A 70 -3.08 -0.97 8.69
C THR A 70 -3.45 0.47 8.38
N LEU A 71 -3.88 0.69 7.13
CA LEU A 71 -4.41 1.96 6.67
C LEU A 71 -5.93 1.87 6.59
N ASN A 72 -6.60 2.81 7.21
CA ASN A 72 -8.04 2.96 7.07
C ASN A 72 -8.32 4.33 6.47
N VAL A 73 -8.90 4.35 5.28
CA VAL A 73 -9.27 5.58 4.55
C VAL A 73 -10.67 5.39 4.00
N ARG A 74 -11.63 6.18 4.51
CA ARG A 74 -13.03 6.07 4.11
C ARG A 74 -13.53 4.63 4.31
N GLN A 75 -13.94 3.96 3.22
CA GLN A 75 -14.40 2.58 3.25
C GLN A 75 -13.32 1.59 2.87
N HIS A 76 -12.08 2.05 2.65
CA HIS A 76 -10.98 1.20 2.24
C HIS A 76 -10.14 0.79 3.45
N MET A 77 -9.66 -0.44 3.42
CA MET A 77 -8.69 -0.94 4.39
C MET A 77 -7.53 -1.57 3.62
N LEU A 78 -6.32 -1.28 4.05
CA LEU A 78 -5.10 -1.90 3.53
C LEU A 78 -4.21 -2.33 4.68
N LYS A 79 -3.81 -3.59 4.67
CA LYS A 79 -2.89 -4.15 5.66
C LYS A 79 -1.61 -4.59 4.96
N VAL A 80 -0.48 -4.17 5.50
CA VAL A 80 0.83 -4.54 4.97
C VAL A 80 1.71 -5.08 6.09
N ASN A 81 2.63 -5.97 5.73
CA ASN A 81 3.77 -6.33 6.56
C ASN A 81 4.96 -5.47 6.17
N ILE A 82 5.73 -5.05 7.16
CA ILE A 82 6.95 -4.27 6.98
C ILE A 82 8.09 -5.03 7.66
N PRO A 83 8.63 -6.06 6.99
CA PRO A 83 9.82 -6.74 7.50
C PRO A 83 11.03 -5.82 7.36
N TYR A 84 11.89 -5.84 8.39
CA TYR A 84 13.05 -4.97 8.40
C TYR A 84 14.25 -5.62 9.06
N SER A 85 15.41 -5.13 8.68
CA SER A 85 16.70 -5.49 9.27
C SER A 85 17.53 -4.20 9.41
N ALA A 86 18.79 -4.33 9.79
CA ALA A 86 19.70 -3.19 9.81
C ALA A 86 20.02 -2.67 8.40
N SER A 87 19.74 -3.44 7.35
CA SER A 87 20.12 -3.09 5.98
C SER A 87 18.96 -2.87 5.02
N THR A 88 17.76 -3.37 5.31
CA THR A 88 16.62 -3.25 4.38
C THR A 88 15.30 -3.11 5.13
N VAL A 89 14.34 -2.46 4.45
CA VAL A 89 12.93 -2.39 4.87
C VAL A 89 12.09 -2.74 3.65
N ALA A 90 11.14 -3.67 3.80
CA ALA A 90 10.22 -4.02 2.73
C ALA A 90 8.78 -3.71 3.15
N ILE A 91 7.89 -3.56 2.16
CA ILE A 91 6.46 -3.36 2.36
C ILE A 91 5.75 -4.41 1.52
N ASN A 92 5.07 -5.34 2.17
CA ASN A 92 4.42 -6.46 1.49
C ASN A 92 2.92 -6.45 1.77
N TYR A 93 2.12 -6.70 0.74
CA TYR A 93 0.67 -6.82 0.86
C TYR A 93 0.29 -7.99 1.77
N VAL A 94 -0.70 -7.77 2.64
CA VAL A 94 -1.28 -8.83 3.48
C VAL A 94 -2.76 -9.00 3.19
N ASP A 95 -3.53 -7.91 3.26
CA ASP A 95 -4.98 -7.96 3.15
C ASP A 95 -5.54 -6.59 2.78
N SER A 96 -6.77 -6.57 2.28
CA SER A 96 -7.45 -5.32 1.96
C SER A 96 -8.96 -5.49 1.91
N GLN A 97 -9.69 -4.37 2.02
CA GLN A 97 -11.12 -4.29 1.82
C GLN A 97 -11.43 -3.12 0.88
N ASN A 98 -12.36 -3.34 -0.04
CA ASN A 98 -12.80 -2.34 -1.03
C ASN A 98 -11.66 -1.78 -1.88
N LEU A 99 -10.68 -2.61 -2.23
CA LEU A 99 -9.55 -2.26 -3.08
C LEU A 99 -9.49 -3.12 -4.35
N ASP A 100 -10.62 -3.72 -4.72
CA ASP A 100 -10.72 -4.52 -5.94
C ASP A 100 -9.68 -5.64 -6.01
N TYR A 101 -9.23 -6.12 -4.83
CA TYR A 101 -8.28 -7.22 -4.77
C TYR A 101 -8.93 -8.49 -5.31
N GLY A 102 -8.24 -9.18 -6.18
CA GLY A 102 -8.72 -10.42 -6.76
C GLY A 102 -7.69 -11.03 -7.70
N GLU A 103 -8.18 -11.91 -8.55
CA GLU A 103 -7.33 -12.59 -9.52
C GLU A 103 -7.99 -12.50 -10.90
N ARG A 104 -7.20 -12.15 -11.90
CA ARG A 104 -7.62 -12.12 -13.30
C ARG A 104 -6.61 -12.88 -14.13
N LYS A 105 -7.08 -13.90 -14.83
CA LYS A 105 -6.23 -14.73 -15.71
C LYS A 105 -4.98 -15.25 -14.98
N GLY A 106 -5.15 -15.69 -13.73
CA GLY A 106 -4.05 -16.20 -12.92
C GLY A 106 -3.14 -15.16 -12.30
N VAL A 107 -3.42 -13.87 -12.48
CA VAL A 107 -2.62 -12.77 -11.93
C VAL A 107 -3.39 -12.05 -10.84
N LYS A 108 -2.77 -11.87 -9.68
CA LYS A 108 -3.36 -11.07 -8.60
C LYS A 108 -3.37 -9.61 -9.00
N VAL A 109 -4.50 -8.95 -8.75
CA VAL A 109 -4.73 -7.54 -9.12
C VAL A 109 -5.26 -6.78 -7.92
N ILE A 110 -5.13 -5.45 -7.97
CA ILE A 110 -5.57 -4.54 -6.92
C ILE A 110 -5.84 -3.15 -7.50
N HIS A 111 -6.62 -2.36 -6.80
CA HIS A 111 -6.87 -0.97 -7.19
C HIS A 111 -5.56 -0.17 -7.23
N PRO A 112 -5.37 0.71 -8.23
CA PRO A 112 -4.13 1.52 -8.35
C PRO A 112 -3.80 2.39 -7.14
N LYS A 113 -4.76 2.70 -6.28
CA LYS A 113 -4.51 3.45 -5.03
C LYS A 113 -3.48 2.77 -4.14
N TRP A 114 -3.38 1.46 -4.21
CA TRP A 114 -2.34 0.69 -3.53
C TRP A 114 -0.94 1.26 -3.81
N VAL A 115 -0.65 1.59 -5.06
CA VAL A 115 0.66 2.12 -5.46
C VAL A 115 0.94 3.46 -4.76
N ASN A 116 -0.03 4.36 -4.74
CA ASN A 116 0.15 5.67 -4.12
C ASN A 116 0.31 5.56 -2.60
N TRP A 117 -0.50 4.75 -1.96
CA TRP A 117 -0.45 4.60 -0.50
C TRP A 117 0.84 3.96 -0.03
N THR A 118 1.32 2.93 -0.72
CA THR A 118 2.59 2.28 -0.37
C THR A 118 3.79 3.15 -0.73
N ARG A 119 3.72 3.92 -1.81
CA ARG A 119 4.76 4.90 -2.15
C ARG A 119 4.86 5.98 -1.08
N ASN A 120 3.74 6.48 -0.59
CA ASN A 120 3.73 7.46 0.49
C ASN A 120 4.37 6.88 1.76
N LEU A 121 4.02 5.66 2.12
CA LEU A 121 4.61 5.00 3.28
C LEU A 121 6.12 4.81 3.10
N ALA A 122 6.55 4.35 1.94
CA ALA A 122 7.98 4.18 1.63
C ALA A 122 8.73 5.50 1.70
N THR A 123 8.15 6.57 1.17
CA THR A 123 8.73 7.92 1.21
C THR A 123 8.87 8.40 2.66
N ASP A 124 7.85 8.18 3.48
CA ASP A 124 7.88 8.56 4.88
C ASP A 124 8.96 7.79 5.65
N ILE A 125 9.08 6.48 5.41
CA ILE A 125 10.13 5.66 6.02
C ILE A 125 11.52 6.17 5.59
N GLN A 126 11.71 6.41 4.29
CA GLN A 126 12.99 6.92 3.78
C GLN A 126 13.35 8.26 4.41
N ARG A 127 12.39 9.15 4.57
CA ARG A 127 12.60 10.45 5.23
C ARG A 127 13.07 10.26 6.67
N GLU A 128 12.42 9.39 7.43
CA GLU A 128 12.81 9.15 8.83
C GLU A 128 14.19 8.51 8.95
N LEU A 129 14.54 7.61 8.04
CA LEU A 129 15.90 7.06 7.97
C LEU A 129 16.91 8.15 7.68
N ASN A 130 16.62 9.05 6.75
CA ASN A 130 17.52 10.15 6.40
C ASN A 130 17.71 11.11 7.59
N VAL A 131 16.65 11.42 8.32
CA VAL A 131 16.73 12.27 9.50
C VAL A 131 17.66 11.66 10.56
N LEU A 132 17.54 10.35 10.80
CA LEU A 132 18.40 9.67 11.77
C LEU A 132 19.85 9.58 11.30
N SER A 133 20.10 9.52 10.00
CA SER A 133 21.46 9.41 9.45
C SER A 133 22.31 10.66 9.66
N VAL A 134 21.70 11.83 9.84
CA VAL A 134 22.41 13.11 10.03
C VAL A 134 22.62 13.45 11.51
N LYS A 135 22.23 12.58 12.40
CA LYS A 135 22.47 12.70 13.84
C LYS A 135 23.63 11.79 14.24
#